data_f48626f4ae61a27a0cb414c3ab9a48db
#
_entry.id   f48626f4ae61a27a0cb414c3ab9a48db
#
_cell.length_a   1.000
_cell.length_b   1.000
_cell.length_c   1.000
_cell.angle_alpha   90.00
_cell.angle_beta   90.00
_cell.angle_gamma   90.00
#
_symmetry.space_group_name_H-M   'P 1'
#
loop_
_entity.id
_entity.type
_entity.pdbx_description
1 polymer ?
#
loop_
_entity_poly.entity_id
_entity_poly.type
_entity_poly.pdbx_seq_one_letter_code
_entity_poly.pdbx_strand_id
1 'polypeptide(L)'
;VLPLERITGPGNCSYRKIPRIEYCSARSSDLMYDIANNAFYAPWYGTYGGHSHNVAIPQGKYFKTNPEYFALLKGKRATHPTRPQYCLSNPKVQELIYQELLTHADKGVDMVQLGQSDGFRPCECEECAKLYGVKDFGEKLWIMHRNMAERFQKDRPGKMLCIMAYGPTLEPPRTFRKFPDNVMIELAPFTDENFEAWKGHKVKNGFTVYLYNWGWYQTEGFTPKQNMEFLAKQAAAFSRDNVRGIYRCGFGELFGLEGPAYYQWSRQLDNPALDSGKLLSDYCRHAFGGAAGTME
;
A
#
# COMPACT_ATOMS: atom_id res chain seq x y z
N VAL A 1 -26.39 -12.39 3.71
CA VAL A 1 -26.94 -11.60 4.83
C VAL A 1 -27.08 -12.56 5.98
N LEU A 2 -26.23 -12.45 7.01
CA LEU A 2 -26.38 -13.20 8.24
C LEU A 2 -27.69 -12.77 8.90
N PRO A 3 -28.52 -13.68 9.38
CA PRO A 3 -29.67 -13.30 10.16
C PRO A 3 -29.18 -12.58 11.41
N LEU A 4 -29.54 -11.31 11.56
CA LEU A 4 -29.31 -10.54 12.76
C LEU A 4 -30.21 -11.15 13.86
N GLU A 5 -29.69 -12.11 14.62
CA GLU A 5 -30.27 -12.41 15.93
C GLU A 5 -30.18 -11.14 16.78
N ARG A 6 -31.25 -10.79 17.42
CA ARG A 6 -31.34 -9.61 18.29
C ARG A 6 -30.21 -9.65 19.31
N ILE A 7 -29.22 -8.79 19.17
CA ILE A 7 -28.18 -8.59 20.19
C ILE A 7 -28.87 -7.84 21.35
N THR A 8 -29.33 -8.56 22.36
CA THR A 8 -29.71 -7.98 23.63
C THR A 8 -28.46 -7.80 24.47
N GLY A 9 -27.80 -6.67 24.30
CA GLY A 9 -26.69 -6.25 25.17
C GLY A 9 -27.19 -5.39 26.33
N PRO A 10 -26.45 -5.27 27.43
CA PRO A 10 -26.75 -4.33 28.51
C PRO A 10 -26.79 -2.91 27.94
N GLY A 11 -27.78 -2.12 28.33
CA GLY A 11 -28.17 -0.86 27.71
C GLY A 11 -27.17 0.31 27.71
N ASN A 12 -25.94 0.12 28.22
CA ASN A 12 -24.85 1.09 28.18
C ASN A 12 -23.51 0.41 27.90
N CYS A 13 -23.35 -0.18 26.71
CA CYS A 13 -22.09 -0.77 26.31
C CYS A 13 -21.30 0.23 25.46
N SER A 14 -20.24 0.81 26.02
CA SER A 14 -19.24 1.57 25.26
C SER A 14 -18.08 0.64 24.92
N TYR A 15 -17.96 0.27 23.65
CA TYR A 15 -16.87 -0.55 23.15
C TYR A 15 -15.99 0.28 22.22
N ARG A 16 -14.70 0.37 22.56
CA ARG A 16 -13.69 0.99 21.70
C ARG A 16 -12.64 -0.05 21.33
N LYS A 17 -12.61 -0.44 20.07
CA LYS A 17 -11.55 -1.27 19.50
C LYS A 17 -10.50 -0.37 18.85
N ILE A 18 -9.24 -0.57 19.21
CA ILE A 18 -8.10 0.03 18.51
C ILE A 18 -7.44 -1.10 17.73
N PRO A 19 -7.60 -1.17 16.39
CA PRO A 19 -6.98 -2.21 15.60
C PRO A 19 -5.45 -2.07 15.65
N ARG A 20 -4.74 -3.20 15.67
CA ARG A 20 -3.29 -3.21 15.57
C ARG A 20 -2.81 -2.76 14.18
N ILE A 21 -3.54 -3.14 13.14
CA ILE A 21 -3.35 -2.63 11.79
C ILE A 21 -4.15 -1.33 11.66
N GLU A 22 -3.48 -0.23 11.44
CA GLU A 22 -4.08 1.12 11.41
C GLU A 22 -4.84 1.41 10.12
N TYR A 23 -4.51 0.69 9.06
CA TYR A 23 -5.11 0.82 7.74
C TYR A 23 -5.23 -0.55 7.09
N CYS A 24 -6.41 -0.96 6.72
CA CYS A 24 -6.66 -2.21 6.02
C CYS A 24 -7.71 -1.98 4.93
N SER A 25 -7.26 -1.74 3.72
CA SER A 25 -8.15 -1.51 2.59
C SER A 25 -8.72 -2.84 2.09
N ALA A 26 -10.04 -2.89 1.99
CA ALA A 26 -10.74 -3.84 1.15
C ALA A 26 -11.54 -3.05 0.12
N ARG A 27 -11.57 -3.51 -1.11
CA ARG A 27 -12.45 -2.93 -2.13
C ARG A 27 -13.82 -3.63 -2.09
N SER A 28 -14.49 -3.55 -0.97
CA SER A 28 -15.87 -3.98 -0.86
C SER A 28 -16.81 -2.82 -1.19
N SER A 29 -17.95 -3.14 -1.78
CA SER A 29 -19.07 -2.19 -1.91
C SER A 29 -19.99 -2.19 -0.69
N ASP A 30 -19.71 -3.03 0.30
CA ASP A 30 -20.54 -3.19 1.51
C ASP A 30 -19.74 -2.75 2.75
N LEU A 31 -20.08 -1.56 3.26
CA LEU A 31 -19.47 -0.99 4.44
C LEU A 31 -19.59 -1.88 5.69
N MET A 32 -20.73 -2.56 5.86
CA MET A 32 -20.95 -3.43 7.03
C MET A 32 -20.07 -4.67 6.96
N TYR A 33 -19.87 -5.20 5.76
CA TYR A 33 -18.92 -6.29 5.53
C TYR A 33 -17.49 -5.85 5.84
N ASP A 34 -17.09 -4.67 5.39
CA ASP A 34 -15.76 -4.12 5.64
C ASP A 34 -15.51 -3.95 7.14
N ILE A 35 -16.45 -3.34 7.87
CA ILE A 35 -16.36 -3.17 9.31
C ILE A 35 -16.29 -4.53 10.03
N ALA A 36 -17.12 -5.49 9.65
CA ALA A 36 -17.15 -6.82 10.26
C ALA A 36 -15.83 -7.59 10.06
N ASN A 37 -15.09 -7.29 9.00
CA ASN A 37 -13.83 -7.93 8.66
C ASN A 37 -12.61 -7.03 8.89
N ASN A 38 -12.74 -6.03 9.76
CA ASN A 38 -11.65 -5.08 10.08
C ASN A 38 -11.03 -4.42 8.84
N ALA A 39 -11.81 -4.25 7.78
CA ALA A 39 -11.39 -3.54 6.60
C ALA A 39 -11.90 -2.10 6.69
N PHE A 40 -11.00 -1.13 6.68
CA PHE A 40 -11.34 0.27 6.81
C PHE A 40 -10.29 1.16 6.17
N TYR A 41 -10.74 2.32 5.70
CA TYR A 41 -9.85 3.39 5.31
C TYR A 41 -9.59 4.28 6.52
N ALA A 42 -8.33 4.47 6.85
CA ALA A 42 -7.97 5.50 7.79
C ALA A 42 -8.19 6.88 7.14
N PRO A 43 -9.01 7.76 7.72
CA PRO A 43 -9.28 9.07 7.13
C PRO A 43 -8.04 9.95 6.97
N TRP A 44 -7.02 9.68 7.76
CA TRP A 44 -5.74 10.38 7.77
C TRP A 44 -4.79 9.92 6.63
N TYR A 45 -5.08 8.82 5.94
CA TYR A 45 -4.26 8.29 4.86
C TYR A 45 -4.74 8.82 3.51
N GLY A 46 -3.95 9.68 2.91
CA GLY A 46 -4.21 10.22 1.58
C GLY A 46 -3.63 9.33 0.49
N THR A 47 -4.43 8.39 -0.03
CA THR A 47 -4.01 7.61 -1.18
C THR A 47 -4.60 8.17 -2.46
N TYR A 48 -3.78 8.34 -3.48
CA TYR A 48 -4.21 8.64 -4.85
C TYR A 48 -3.58 7.65 -5.85
N GLY A 49 -3.47 6.39 -5.44
CA GLY A 49 -3.18 5.30 -6.34
C GLY A 49 -1.70 4.90 -6.48
N GLY A 50 -0.84 5.26 -5.55
CA GLY A 50 0.57 4.81 -5.52
C GLY A 50 1.50 5.58 -6.46
N HIS A 51 1.08 5.86 -7.68
CA HIS A 51 1.88 6.51 -8.71
C HIS A 51 1.71 8.03 -8.71
N SER A 52 2.05 8.68 -7.59
CA SER A 52 1.78 10.11 -7.35
C SER A 52 2.49 11.06 -8.32
N HIS A 53 3.60 10.66 -8.92
CA HIS A 53 4.25 11.44 -9.97
C HIS A 53 3.30 11.72 -11.14
N ASN A 54 2.40 10.78 -11.45
CA ASN A 54 1.43 10.93 -12.54
C ASN A 54 0.35 11.98 -12.21
N VAL A 55 0.02 12.13 -10.94
CA VAL A 55 -0.92 13.13 -10.46
C VAL A 55 -0.31 14.52 -10.53
N ALA A 56 0.95 14.63 -10.11
CA ALA A 56 1.69 15.89 -10.13
C ALA A 56 1.91 16.43 -11.55
N ILE A 57 2.16 15.54 -12.52
CA ILE A 57 2.51 15.93 -13.89
C ILE A 57 1.63 15.15 -14.89
N PRO A 58 0.32 15.48 -14.97
CA PRO A 58 -0.57 14.87 -15.94
C PRO A 58 -0.10 15.13 -17.37
N GLN A 59 0.09 14.07 -18.15
CA GLN A 59 0.62 14.17 -19.50
C GLN A 59 -0.22 15.05 -20.42
N GLY A 60 -1.55 15.00 -20.28
CA GLY A 60 -2.46 15.83 -21.08
C GLY A 60 -2.32 17.32 -20.85
N LYS A 61 -1.85 17.72 -19.66
CA LYS A 61 -1.61 19.13 -19.31
C LYS A 61 -0.25 19.62 -19.79
N TYR A 62 0.79 18.79 -19.65
CA TYR A 62 2.17 19.28 -19.80
C TYR A 62 2.89 18.80 -21.07
N PHE A 63 2.53 17.68 -21.68
CA PHE A 63 3.37 17.09 -22.72
C PHE A 63 3.51 17.99 -23.96
N LYS A 64 2.45 18.72 -24.35
CA LYS A 64 2.50 19.60 -25.52
C LYS A 64 3.34 20.85 -25.30
N THR A 65 3.35 21.38 -24.08
CA THR A 65 4.04 22.65 -23.75
C THR A 65 5.39 22.46 -23.11
N ASN A 66 5.61 21.35 -22.43
CA ASN A 66 6.81 21.04 -21.67
C ASN A 66 7.25 19.60 -21.91
N PRO A 67 7.57 19.21 -23.15
CA PRO A 67 7.99 17.83 -23.45
C PRO A 67 9.27 17.42 -22.69
N GLU A 68 10.11 18.37 -22.28
CA GLU A 68 11.31 18.16 -21.48
C GLU A 68 11.05 17.64 -20.06
N TYR A 69 9.80 17.71 -19.57
CA TYR A 69 9.41 17.08 -18.30
C TYR A 69 9.34 15.57 -18.40
N PHE A 70 9.14 15.05 -19.60
CA PHE A 70 8.98 13.62 -19.85
C PHE A 70 10.29 12.96 -20.23
N ALA A 71 10.39 11.67 -19.97
CA ALA A 71 11.61 10.90 -20.22
C ALA A 71 12.03 10.93 -21.70
N LEU A 72 13.31 11.07 -21.94
CA LEU A 72 13.92 10.80 -23.24
C LEU A 72 14.05 9.27 -23.37
N LEU A 73 13.37 8.69 -24.34
CA LEU A 73 13.36 7.26 -24.62
C LEU A 73 13.65 7.05 -26.11
N LYS A 74 14.71 6.31 -26.42
CA LYS A 74 15.15 6.06 -27.82
C LYS A 74 15.29 7.35 -28.63
N GLY A 75 15.90 8.35 -28.02
CA GLY A 75 16.19 9.65 -28.66
C GLY A 75 14.98 10.59 -28.78
N LYS A 76 13.81 10.26 -28.23
CA LYS A 76 12.62 11.10 -28.29
C LYS A 76 11.99 11.29 -26.91
N ARG A 77 11.49 12.52 -26.63
CA ARG A 77 10.60 12.73 -25.48
C ARG A 77 9.29 12.04 -25.77
N ALA A 78 8.90 11.13 -24.89
CA ALA A 78 7.74 10.27 -25.07
C ALA A 78 6.88 10.23 -23.83
N THR A 79 5.60 9.99 -24.01
CA THR A 79 4.64 9.81 -22.93
C THR A 79 3.69 8.67 -23.22
N HIS A 80 2.96 8.24 -22.20
CA HIS A 80 1.91 7.23 -22.28
C HIS A 80 0.69 7.70 -21.48
N PRO A 81 -0.54 7.49 -21.93
CA PRO A 81 -1.74 8.02 -21.28
C PRO A 81 -1.87 7.65 -19.79
N THR A 82 -1.51 6.42 -19.43
CA THR A 82 -1.66 5.90 -18.06
C THR A 82 -0.34 5.67 -17.33
N ARG A 83 0.79 5.64 -18.04
CA ARG A 83 2.12 5.35 -17.49
C ARG A 83 3.17 6.31 -18.02
N PRO A 84 2.97 7.64 -17.85
CA PRO A 84 3.95 8.63 -18.27
C PRO A 84 5.24 8.44 -17.50
N GLN A 85 6.38 8.64 -18.16
CA GLN A 85 7.70 8.56 -17.55
C GLN A 85 8.33 9.95 -17.54
N TYR A 86 9.12 10.29 -16.54
CA TYR A 86 9.60 11.65 -16.30
C TYR A 86 11.10 11.78 -16.35
N CYS A 87 11.55 13.00 -16.68
CA CYS A 87 12.94 13.40 -16.59
C CYS A 87 13.27 13.80 -15.15
N LEU A 88 13.78 12.87 -14.36
CA LEU A 88 13.99 13.08 -12.91
C LEU A 88 15.09 14.10 -12.59
N SER A 89 15.99 14.38 -13.53
CA SER A 89 17.01 15.44 -13.37
C SER A 89 16.47 16.84 -13.61
N ASN A 90 15.26 16.97 -14.18
CA ASN A 90 14.65 18.27 -14.40
C ASN A 90 14.13 18.84 -13.07
N PRO A 91 14.65 20.00 -12.60
CA PRO A 91 14.26 20.56 -11.30
C PRO A 91 12.78 20.97 -11.24
N LYS A 92 12.17 21.33 -12.38
CA LYS A 92 10.74 21.64 -12.43
C LYS A 92 9.87 20.40 -12.21
N VAL A 93 10.31 19.24 -12.72
CA VAL A 93 9.65 17.96 -12.48
C VAL A 93 9.69 17.62 -10.99
N GLN A 94 10.85 17.73 -10.35
CA GLN A 94 10.99 17.49 -8.92
C GLN A 94 10.13 18.46 -8.09
N GLU A 95 10.11 19.74 -8.47
CA GLU A 95 9.32 20.74 -7.77
C GLU A 95 7.81 20.51 -7.94
N LEU A 96 7.33 20.14 -9.13
CA LEU A 96 5.91 19.83 -9.35
C LEU A 96 5.47 18.62 -8.51
N ILE A 97 6.30 17.58 -8.44
CA ILE A 97 6.04 16.42 -7.56
C ILE A 97 5.95 16.88 -6.10
N TYR A 98 6.88 17.71 -5.67
CA TYR A 98 6.90 18.22 -4.30
C TYR A 98 5.67 19.08 -3.97
N GLN A 99 5.27 19.99 -4.86
CA GLN A 99 4.09 20.84 -4.68
C GLN A 99 2.79 20.03 -4.59
N GLU A 100 2.70 18.91 -5.31
CA GLU A 100 1.57 18.00 -5.20
C GLU A 100 1.48 17.35 -3.82
N LEU A 101 2.63 16.99 -3.22
CA LEU A 101 2.66 16.47 -1.84
C LEU A 101 2.11 17.50 -0.84
N LEU A 102 2.52 18.77 -0.98
CA LEU A 102 2.03 19.86 -0.13
C LEU A 102 0.53 20.07 -0.31
N THR A 103 0.06 20.10 -1.57
CA THR A 103 -1.35 20.26 -1.91
C THR A 103 -2.22 19.18 -1.25
N HIS A 104 -1.75 17.93 -1.22
CA HIS A 104 -2.47 16.84 -0.58
C HIS A 104 -2.44 16.94 0.95
N ALA A 105 -1.29 17.27 1.54
CA ALA A 105 -1.18 17.49 2.98
C ALA A 105 -2.10 18.60 3.47
N ASP A 106 -2.23 19.67 2.68
CA ASP A 106 -3.08 20.84 3.01
C ASP A 106 -4.59 20.53 2.89
N LYS A 107 -4.98 19.41 2.27
CA LYS A 107 -6.36 18.88 2.29
C LYS A 107 -6.73 18.19 3.61
N GLY A 108 -5.83 18.16 4.58
CA GLY A 108 -6.09 17.66 5.93
C GLY A 108 -5.69 16.21 6.17
N VAL A 109 -5.10 15.51 5.21
CA VAL A 109 -4.58 14.16 5.43
C VAL A 109 -3.27 14.20 6.21
N ASP A 110 -3.00 13.17 7.01
CA ASP A 110 -1.78 13.09 7.83
C ASP A 110 -0.65 12.33 7.14
N MET A 111 -0.97 11.50 6.15
CA MET A 111 0.00 10.77 5.35
C MET A 111 -0.29 10.89 3.86
N VAL A 112 0.71 11.31 3.10
CA VAL A 112 0.64 11.46 1.64
C VAL A 112 1.52 10.43 0.97
N GLN A 113 1.04 9.83 -0.12
CA GLN A 113 1.79 8.83 -0.86
C GLN A 113 2.76 9.47 -1.86
N LEU A 114 3.98 8.91 -1.94
CA LEU A 114 5.02 9.30 -2.89
C LEU A 114 5.53 8.07 -3.65
N GLY A 115 5.28 8.03 -4.96
CA GLY A 115 5.68 6.91 -5.79
C GLY A 115 5.87 7.27 -7.26
N GLN A 116 6.83 6.60 -7.88
CA GLN A 116 7.13 6.71 -9.31
C GLN A 116 6.03 6.11 -10.18
N SER A 117 6.09 6.40 -11.47
CA SER A 117 5.16 5.87 -12.46
C SER A 117 5.23 4.35 -12.59
N ASP A 118 4.09 3.74 -12.88
CA ASP A 118 4.02 2.32 -13.21
C ASP A 118 4.83 1.98 -14.47
N GLY A 119 5.34 0.74 -14.52
CA GLY A 119 6.15 0.27 -15.63
C GLY A 119 7.37 1.18 -15.87
N PHE A 120 8.05 1.59 -14.79
CA PHE A 120 9.15 2.56 -14.81
C PHE A 120 10.15 2.28 -15.92
N ARG A 121 10.44 3.32 -16.70
CA ARG A 121 11.51 3.37 -17.70
C ARG A 121 12.40 4.59 -17.45
N PRO A 122 13.72 4.39 -17.26
CA PRO A 122 14.63 5.47 -16.97
C PRO A 122 14.73 6.45 -18.16
N CYS A 123 14.83 7.73 -17.85
CA CYS A 123 15.15 8.75 -18.85
C CYS A 123 16.60 8.60 -19.32
N GLU A 124 16.80 8.53 -20.62
CA GLU A 124 18.11 8.29 -21.27
C GLU A 124 18.93 9.58 -21.47
N CYS A 125 18.50 10.75 -20.95
CA CYS A 125 19.28 11.98 -21.09
C CYS A 125 20.51 11.97 -20.17
N GLU A 126 21.56 12.69 -20.59
CA GLU A 126 22.85 12.77 -19.89
C GLU A 126 22.71 13.25 -18.44
N GLU A 127 21.84 14.23 -18.20
CA GLU A 127 21.61 14.77 -16.86
C GLU A 127 21.00 13.73 -15.92
N CYS A 128 20.03 12.91 -16.42
CA CYS A 128 19.53 11.79 -15.66
C CYS A 128 20.58 10.70 -15.42
N ALA A 129 21.46 10.47 -16.38
CA ALA A 129 22.57 9.53 -16.21
C ALA A 129 23.51 9.95 -15.08
N LYS A 130 23.80 11.25 -14.96
CA LYS A 130 24.71 11.84 -13.94
C LYS A 130 24.03 12.13 -12.60
N LEU A 131 22.68 12.06 -12.53
CA LEU A 131 21.90 12.48 -11.37
C LEU A 131 22.39 11.78 -10.09
N TYR A 132 22.68 12.57 -9.05
CA TYR A 132 23.18 12.16 -7.73
C TYR A 132 24.50 11.35 -7.75
N GLY A 133 25.21 11.28 -8.87
CA GLY A 133 26.48 10.58 -8.98
C GLY A 133 26.38 9.03 -8.89
N VAL A 134 25.19 8.47 -8.91
CA VAL A 134 24.95 7.02 -8.87
C VAL A 134 24.48 6.51 -10.24
N LYS A 135 24.76 5.24 -10.54
CA LYS A 135 24.34 4.61 -11.81
C LYS A 135 22.93 4.06 -11.76
N ASP A 136 22.57 3.42 -10.67
CA ASP A 136 21.30 2.74 -10.48
C ASP A 136 20.12 3.72 -10.37
N PHE A 137 19.08 3.53 -11.17
CA PHE A 137 17.92 4.42 -11.18
C PHE A 137 17.00 4.25 -9.97
N GLY A 138 16.95 3.06 -9.37
CA GLY A 138 16.27 2.83 -8.10
C GLY A 138 16.93 3.65 -7.00
N GLU A 139 18.25 3.66 -6.95
CA GLU A 139 19.02 4.48 -6.00
C GLU A 139 18.80 5.99 -6.22
N LYS A 140 18.70 6.44 -7.48
CA LYS A 140 18.37 7.85 -7.80
C LYS A 140 17.00 8.25 -7.28
N LEU A 141 16.02 7.37 -7.44
CA LEU A 141 14.66 7.58 -6.91
C LEU A 141 14.66 7.61 -5.38
N TRP A 142 15.38 6.70 -4.73
CA TRP A 142 15.49 6.69 -3.27
C TRP A 142 16.11 7.98 -2.73
N ILE A 143 17.18 8.47 -3.34
CA ILE A 143 17.82 9.74 -2.95
C ILE A 143 16.84 10.90 -3.16
N MET A 144 16.17 10.95 -4.31
CA MET A 144 15.18 12.00 -4.60
C MET A 144 14.03 12.00 -3.60
N HIS A 145 13.43 10.84 -3.35
CA HIS A 145 12.31 10.70 -2.41
C HIS A 145 12.73 11.04 -0.98
N ARG A 146 13.92 10.62 -0.55
CA ARG A 146 14.48 11.00 0.74
C ARG A 146 14.65 12.52 0.86
N ASN A 147 15.23 13.19 -0.13
CA ASN A 147 15.41 14.64 -0.12
C ASN A 147 14.04 15.36 -0.04
N MET A 148 13.02 14.86 -0.75
CA MET A 148 11.66 15.37 -0.66
C MET A 148 11.07 15.14 0.75
N ALA A 149 11.32 13.99 1.36
CA ALA A 149 10.83 13.68 2.70
C ALA A 149 11.47 14.57 3.77
N GLU A 150 12.77 14.84 3.67
CA GLU A 150 13.50 15.76 4.56
C GLU A 150 12.96 17.20 4.45
N ARG A 151 12.68 17.66 3.22
CA ARG A 151 12.05 18.96 2.97
C ARG A 151 10.62 18.99 3.50
N PHE A 152 9.83 17.96 3.22
CA PHE A 152 8.44 17.84 3.65
C PHE A 152 8.30 17.84 5.19
N GLN A 153 9.22 17.19 5.90
CA GLN A 153 9.24 17.19 7.35
C GLN A 153 9.40 18.60 7.95
N LYS A 154 10.14 19.46 7.26
CA LYS A 154 10.32 20.87 7.67
C LYS A 154 9.09 21.72 7.32
N ASP A 155 8.55 21.54 6.13
CA ASP A 155 7.47 22.37 5.60
C ASP A 155 6.10 21.96 6.16
N ARG A 156 5.93 20.70 6.58
CA ARG A 156 4.70 20.14 7.18
C ARG A 156 5.01 19.27 8.40
N PRO A 157 5.41 19.86 9.51
CA PRO A 157 5.71 19.12 10.75
C PRO A 157 4.51 18.26 11.19
N GLY A 158 4.77 17.02 11.59
CA GLY A 158 3.75 16.06 12.01
C GLY A 158 3.06 15.30 10.88
N LYS A 159 3.24 15.71 9.62
CA LYS A 159 2.75 14.96 8.47
C LYS A 159 3.74 13.90 8.01
N MET A 160 3.26 12.82 7.43
CA MET A 160 4.04 11.67 6.98
C MET A 160 4.01 11.52 5.46
N LEU A 161 5.05 10.89 4.93
CA LEU A 161 5.10 10.38 3.56
C LEU A 161 5.16 8.87 3.56
N CYS A 162 4.29 8.23 2.78
CA CYS A 162 4.36 6.82 2.45
C CYS A 162 5.09 6.68 1.10
N ILE A 163 6.32 6.18 1.13
CA ILE A 163 7.14 6.03 -0.08
C ILE A 163 6.99 4.62 -0.60
N MET A 164 6.69 4.48 -1.89
CA MET A 164 6.45 3.20 -2.53
C MET A 164 7.77 2.51 -2.90
N ALA A 165 7.97 1.32 -2.33
CA ALA A 165 9.00 0.37 -2.74
C ALA A 165 8.43 -0.56 -3.81
N TYR A 166 8.59 -0.18 -5.09
CA TYR A 166 7.99 -0.86 -6.23
C TYR A 166 8.86 -0.74 -7.48
N GLY A 167 8.94 -1.79 -8.26
CA GLY A 167 9.75 -1.79 -9.49
C GLY A 167 11.21 -1.42 -9.20
N PRO A 168 11.73 -0.28 -9.69
CA PRO A 168 13.13 0.09 -9.49
C PRO A 168 13.49 0.37 -8.04
N THR A 169 12.53 0.65 -7.17
CA THR A 169 12.73 0.89 -5.74
C THR A 169 12.33 -0.31 -4.87
N LEU A 170 12.10 -1.47 -5.45
CA LEU A 170 11.75 -2.68 -4.68
C LEU A 170 12.86 -3.03 -3.69
N GLU A 171 14.11 -2.98 -4.15
CA GLU A 171 15.28 -3.10 -3.29
C GLU A 171 15.48 -1.82 -2.47
N PRO A 172 15.82 -1.94 -1.18
CA PRO A 172 16.09 -0.77 -0.36
C PRO A 172 17.35 -0.01 -0.81
N PRO A 173 17.50 1.27 -0.44
CA PRO A 173 18.65 2.07 -0.85
C PRO A 173 19.96 1.51 -0.30
N ARG A 174 21.03 1.64 -1.10
CA ARG A 174 22.39 1.24 -0.72
C ARG A 174 23.22 2.40 -0.16
N THR A 175 22.89 3.63 -0.55
CA THR A 175 23.63 4.83 -0.15
C THR A 175 23.28 5.33 1.25
N PHE A 176 22.17 4.90 1.79
CA PHE A 176 21.76 5.22 3.17
C PHE A 176 20.95 4.10 3.80
N ARG A 177 20.93 4.08 5.15
CA ARG A 177 20.23 3.05 5.94
C ARG A 177 19.15 3.64 6.85
N LYS A 178 19.12 4.95 7.01
CA LYS A 178 18.15 5.64 7.86
C LYS A 178 17.29 6.57 7.02
N PHE A 179 15.98 6.37 7.11
CA PHE A 179 15.00 7.27 6.52
C PHE A 179 14.67 8.43 7.49
N PRO A 180 14.21 9.58 6.97
CA PRO A 180 13.65 10.65 7.79
C PRO A 180 12.50 10.13 8.67
N ASP A 181 12.33 10.76 9.84
CA ASP A 181 11.36 10.29 10.85
C ASP A 181 9.89 10.40 10.43
N ASN A 182 9.59 11.12 9.35
CA ASN A 182 8.27 11.25 8.75
C ASN A 182 7.99 10.22 7.64
N VAL A 183 8.84 9.23 7.44
CA VAL A 183 8.70 8.25 6.35
C VAL A 183 8.11 6.94 6.86
N MET A 184 7.18 6.40 6.09
CA MET A 184 6.70 5.02 6.08
C MET A 184 6.99 4.42 4.70
N ILE A 185 7.25 3.12 4.61
CA ILE A 185 7.54 2.45 3.33
C ILE A 185 6.38 1.51 2.98
N GLU A 186 5.87 1.62 1.75
CA GLU A 186 4.91 0.67 1.18
C GLU A 186 5.65 -0.37 0.34
N LEU A 187 5.61 -1.63 0.76
CA LEU A 187 6.21 -2.75 0.03
C LEU A 187 5.21 -3.30 -1.00
N ALA A 188 5.52 -3.17 -2.28
CA ALA A 188 4.68 -3.55 -3.41
C ALA A 188 5.47 -4.31 -4.50
N PRO A 189 5.34 -5.65 -4.63
CA PRO A 189 4.59 -6.55 -3.76
C PRO A 189 5.29 -6.82 -2.42
N PHE A 190 4.51 -7.21 -1.42
CA PHE A 190 5.08 -7.82 -0.23
C PHE A 190 5.40 -9.29 -0.50
N THR A 191 6.65 -9.67 -0.25
CA THR A 191 7.11 -11.05 -0.10
C THR A 191 8.07 -11.12 1.08
N ASP A 192 8.28 -12.31 1.63
CA ASP A 192 9.23 -12.49 2.74
C ASP A 192 10.66 -12.10 2.31
N GLU A 193 11.05 -12.42 1.08
CA GLU A 193 12.37 -12.05 0.54
C GLU A 193 12.53 -10.54 0.40
N ASN A 194 11.50 -9.86 -0.14
CA ASN A 194 11.53 -8.40 -0.25
C ASN A 194 11.62 -7.75 1.13
N PHE A 195 10.90 -8.28 2.12
CA PHE A 195 10.95 -7.75 3.47
C PHE A 195 12.31 -8.00 4.15
N GLU A 196 12.91 -9.18 3.94
CA GLU A 196 14.26 -9.49 4.45
C GLU A 196 15.32 -8.48 3.99
N ALA A 197 15.23 -8.01 2.74
CA ALA A 197 16.16 -7.01 2.21
C ALA A 197 16.11 -5.67 2.98
N TRP A 198 14.98 -5.39 3.65
CA TRP A 198 14.80 -4.19 4.47
C TRP A 198 15.36 -4.31 5.89
N LYS A 199 15.77 -5.51 6.31
CA LYS A 199 16.45 -5.69 7.60
C LYS A 199 17.74 -4.86 7.61
N GLY A 200 17.92 -4.09 8.67
CA GLY A 200 19.03 -3.14 8.78
C GLY A 200 18.76 -1.73 8.26
N HIS A 201 17.58 -1.49 7.68
CA HIS A 201 17.11 -0.13 7.38
C HIS A 201 16.24 0.39 8.53
N LYS A 202 16.47 1.64 8.92
CA LYS A 202 15.69 2.30 9.99
C LYS A 202 14.55 3.08 9.38
N VAL A 203 13.34 2.51 9.43
CA VAL A 203 12.08 3.13 9.04
C VAL A 203 11.23 3.28 10.30
N LYS A 204 11.23 4.48 10.89
CA LYS A 204 10.63 4.73 12.21
C LYS A 204 9.13 4.43 12.27
N ASN A 205 8.40 4.78 11.21
CA ASN A 205 6.95 4.58 11.16
C ASN A 205 6.57 3.19 10.62
N GLY A 206 7.54 2.31 10.36
CA GLY A 206 7.27 0.95 9.89
C GLY A 206 6.83 0.89 8.43
N PHE A 207 6.07 -0.15 8.12
CA PHE A 207 5.73 -0.53 6.77
C PHE A 207 4.23 -0.59 6.54
N THR A 208 3.82 -0.31 5.30
CA THR A 208 2.58 -0.78 4.74
C THR A 208 2.88 -1.83 3.67
N VAL A 209 1.92 -2.67 3.37
CA VAL A 209 2.08 -3.72 2.38
C VAL A 209 1.00 -3.63 1.33
N TYR A 210 1.40 -3.81 0.08
CA TYR A 210 0.51 -3.94 -1.06
C TYR A 210 0.43 -5.42 -1.44
N LEU A 211 -0.72 -6.03 -1.20
CA LEU A 211 -0.94 -7.45 -1.41
C LEU A 211 -1.64 -7.70 -2.74
N TYR A 212 -0.98 -8.43 -3.62
CA TYR A 212 -1.56 -8.89 -4.88
C TYR A 212 -2.24 -10.25 -4.77
N ASN A 213 -1.95 -11.01 -3.73
CA ASN A 213 -2.35 -12.40 -3.57
C ASN A 213 -3.84 -12.62 -3.24
N TRP A 214 -4.65 -11.57 -3.31
CA TRP A 214 -6.09 -11.63 -3.09
C TRP A 214 -6.92 -11.37 -4.36
N GLY A 215 -6.27 -11.08 -5.49
CA GLY A 215 -6.95 -10.71 -6.72
C GLY A 215 -7.31 -11.89 -7.61
N TRP A 216 -8.42 -11.80 -8.30
CA TRP A 216 -8.84 -12.75 -9.33
C TRP A 216 -7.87 -12.83 -10.51
N TYR A 217 -7.16 -11.78 -10.78
CA TYR A 217 -6.19 -11.68 -11.88
C TYR A 217 -4.80 -12.22 -11.54
N GLN A 218 -4.57 -12.64 -10.30
CA GLN A 218 -3.24 -13.02 -9.82
C GLN A 218 -2.88 -14.47 -10.11
N THR A 219 -3.87 -15.33 -10.10
CA THR A 219 -3.68 -16.76 -10.30
C THR A 219 -4.84 -17.32 -11.10
N GLU A 220 -4.55 -18.22 -12.00
CA GLU A 220 -5.56 -19.05 -12.64
C GLU A 220 -6.25 -19.95 -11.63
N GLY A 221 -7.47 -20.39 -11.94
CA GLY A 221 -8.23 -21.32 -11.11
C GLY A 221 -9.34 -20.65 -10.28
N PHE A 222 -9.91 -21.46 -9.42
CA PHE A 222 -11.07 -21.10 -8.61
C PHE A 222 -10.70 -20.38 -7.32
N THR A 223 -11.67 -19.76 -6.69
CA THR A 223 -11.57 -19.24 -5.31
C THR A 223 -11.93 -20.37 -4.32
N PRO A 224 -11.41 -20.34 -3.07
CA PRO A 224 -10.55 -19.31 -2.50
C PRO A 224 -9.11 -19.36 -3.04
N LYS A 225 -8.47 -18.19 -3.13
CA LYS A 225 -7.08 -18.05 -3.61
C LYS A 225 -6.04 -18.32 -2.52
N GLN A 226 -6.45 -18.20 -1.27
CA GLN A 226 -5.56 -18.35 -0.11
C GLN A 226 -6.03 -19.49 0.79
N ASN A 227 -5.08 -20.26 1.33
CA ASN A 227 -5.40 -21.25 2.36
C ASN A 227 -5.22 -20.66 3.77
N MET A 228 -5.86 -21.32 4.74
CA MET A 228 -5.92 -20.88 6.12
C MET A 228 -4.54 -20.83 6.82
N GLU A 229 -3.67 -21.77 6.49
CA GLU A 229 -2.31 -21.80 7.05
C GLU A 229 -1.45 -20.64 6.56
N PHE A 230 -1.51 -20.33 5.26
CA PHE A 230 -0.81 -19.19 4.68
C PHE A 230 -1.26 -17.88 5.34
N LEU A 231 -2.57 -17.69 5.52
CA LEU A 231 -3.12 -16.50 6.15
C LEU A 231 -2.67 -16.32 7.61
N ALA A 232 -2.64 -17.43 8.37
CA ALA A 232 -2.14 -17.42 9.75
C ALA A 232 -0.66 -17.01 9.81
N LYS A 233 0.18 -17.58 8.94
CA LYS A 233 1.60 -17.24 8.85
C LYS A 233 1.80 -15.77 8.46
N GLN A 234 1.03 -15.28 7.49
CA GLN A 234 1.12 -13.89 7.05
C GLN A 234 0.70 -12.92 8.16
N ALA A 235 -0.39 -13.18 8.87
CA ALA A 235 -0.83 -12.36 9.99
C ALA A 235 0.21 -12.31 11.13
N ALA A 236 0.84 -13.46 11.42
CA ALA A 236 1.93 -13.54 12.40
C ALA A 236 3.17 -12.74 11.97
N ALA A 237 3.55 -12.82 10.70
CA ALA A 237 4.66 -12.04 10.13
C ALA A 237 4.38 -10.54 10.23
N PHE A 238 3.22 -10.08 9.82
CA PHE A 238 2.84 -8.66 9.90
C PHE A 238 2.84 -8.13 11.35
N SER A 239 2.45 -9.01 12.29
CA SER A 239 2.53 -8.67 13.72
C SER A 239 3.95 -8.44 14.20
N ARG A 240 4.87 -9.33 13.81
CA ARG A 240 6.29 -9.28 14.20
C ARG A 240 7.02 -8.10 13.57
N ASP A 241 6.69 -7.79 12.31
CA ASP A 241 7.55 -7.00 11.42
C ASP A 241 7.11 -5.53 11.29
N ASN A 242 6.34 -5.02 12.25
CA ASN A 242 5.87 -3.63 12.31
C ASN A 242 5.12 -3.18 11.04
N VAL A 243 4.30 -4.07 10.46
CA VAL A 243 3.36 -3.71 9.41
C VAL A 243 2.16 -3.00 10.05
N ARG A 244 1.90 -1.77 9.64
CA ARG A 244 0.86 -0.90 10.20
C ARG A 244 -0.31 -0.68 9.25
N GLY A 245 -0.10 -0.92 7.97
CA GLY A 245 -1.13 -0.74 6.95
C GLY A 245 -1.10 -1.84 5.90
N ILE A 246 -2.28 -2.14 5.34
CA ILE A 246 -2.45 -3.18 4.34
C ILE A 246 -3.34 -2.66 3.22
N TYR A 247 -2.85 -2.71 2.00
CA TYR A 247 -3.66 -2.56 0.80
C TYR A 247 -3.79 -3.90 0.08
N ARG A 248 -5.01 -4.31 -0.19
CA ARG A 248 -5.32 -5.57 -0.89
C ARG A 248 -5.82 -5.26 -2.28
N CYS A 249 -5.04 -5.60 -3.29
CA CYS A 249 -5.39 -5.39 -4.68
C CYS A 249 -6.34 -6.49 -5.18
N GLY A 250 -7.45 -6.11 -5.79
CA GLY A 250 -8.46 -7.04 -6.30
C GLY A 250 -9.29 -7.77 -5.25
N PHE A 251 -9.34 -7.24 -4.04
CA PHE A 251 -10.07 -7.79 -2.92
C PHE A 251 -11.52 -7.33 -2.92
N GLY A 252 -12.44 -8.23 -2.60
CA GLY A 252 -13.84 -7.85 -2.37
C GLY A 252 -14.80 -8.10 -3.52
N GLU A 253 -14.33 -8.61 -4.64
CA GLU A 253 -15.19 -8.87 -5.79
C GLU A 253 -15.85 -10.26 -5.76
N LEU A 254 -15.35 -11.18 -4.92
CA LEU A 254 -15.78 -12.58 -4.87
C LEU A 254 -15.96 -13.06 -3.41
N PHE A 255 -16.92 -12.52 -2.69
CA PHE A 255 -17.08 -12.77 -1.26
C PHE A 255 -17.46 -14.21 -0.89
N GLY A 256 -18.23 -14.90 -1.70
CA GLY A 256 -18.89 -16.14 -1.30
C GLY A 256 -17.92 -17.20 -0.78
N LEU A 257 -17.08 -17.72 -1.64
CA LEU A 257 -16.11 -18.78 -1.30
C LEU A 257 -14.90 -18.28 -0.52
N GLU A 258 -14.64 -16.98 -0.48
CA GLU A 258 -13.54 -16.40 0.26
C GLU A 258 -13.93 -15.94 1.68
N GLY A 259 -15.19 -16.03 2.05
CA GLY A 259 -15.71 -15.58 3.35
C GLY A 259 -14.94 -16.13 4.55
N PRO A 260 -14.68 -17.46 4.64
CA PRO A 260 -13.89 -18.04 5.73
C PRO A 260 -12.49 -17.45 5.83
N ALA A 261 -11.81 -17.27 4.68
CA ALA A 261 -10.47 -16.71 4.60
C ALA A 261 -10.43 -15.26 5.13
N TYR A 262 -11.39 -14.45 4.73
CA TYR A 262 -11.55 -13.08 5.22
C TYR A 262 -11.81 -13.03 6.71
N TYR A 263 -12.72 -13.86 7.19
CA TYR A 263 -13.07 -13.91 8.60
C TYR A 263 -11.87 -14.28 9.47
N GLN A 264 -11.15 -15.34 9.11
CA GLN A 264 -9.95 -15.77 9.82
C GLN A 264 -8.89 -14.66 9.82
N TRP A 265 -8.53 -14.18 8.64
CA TRP A 265 -7.42 -13.25 8.48
C TRP A 265 -7.65 -11.95 9.24
N SER A 266 -8.87 -11.40 9.17
CA SER A 266 -9.21 -10.17 9.89
C SER A 266 -9.05 -10.30 11.41
N ARG A 267 -9.32 -11.45 11.96
CA ARG A 267 -9.18 -11.72 13.40
C ARG A 267 -7.73 -12.01 13.80
N GLN A 268 -7.01 -12.73 12.96
CA GLN A 268 -5.60 -13.02 13.20
C GLN A 268 -4.70 -11.80 13.00
N LEU A 269 -5.08 -10.82 12.19
CA LEU A 269 -4.38 -9.53 12.14
C LEU A 269 -4.42 -8.80 13.49
N ASP A 270 -5.50 -8.95 14.26
CA ASP A 270 -5.59 -8.39 15.61
C ASP A 270 -4.91 -9.29 16.66
N ASN A 271 -5.09 -10.60 16.53
CA ASN A 271 -4.51 -11.60 17.44
C ASN A 271 -4.04 -12.83 16.66
N PRO A 272 -2.77 -12.88 16.27
CA PRO A 272 -2.22 -14.00 15.48
C PRO A 272 -2.18 -15.34 16.21
N ALA A 273 -2.44 -15.36 17.52
CA ALA A 273 -2.51 -16.60 18.31
C ALA A 273 -3.87 -17.33 18.20
N LEU A 274 -4.85 -16.74 17.51
CA LEU A 274 -6.15 -17.40 17.33
C LEU A 274 -6.02 -18.64 16.45
N ASP A 275 -6.68 -19.72 16.88
CA ASP A 275 -6.69 -20.99 16.20
C ASP A 275 -7.53 -20.95 14.91
N SER A 276 -6.94 -21.33 13.77
CA SER A 276 -7.59 -21.28 12.46
C SER A 276 -8.78 -22.21 12.35
N GLY A 277 -8.72 -23.42 12.93
CA GLY A 277 -9.83 -24.37 12.92
C GLY A 277 -11.03 -23.85 13.69
N LYS A 278 -10.80 -23.29 14.88
CA LYS A 278 -11.88 -22.63 15.64
C LYS A 278 -12.51 -21.47 14.90
N LEU A 279 -11.72 -20.67 14.20
CA LEU A 279 -12.25 -19.57 13.40
C LEU A 279 -13.08 -20.07 12.21
N LEU A 280 -12.67 -21.16 11.56
CA LEU A 280 -13.43 -21.79 10.50
C LEU A 280 -14.77 -22.33 11.03
N SER A 281 -14.75 -23.10 12.10
CA SER A 281 -15.98 -23.64 12.76
C SER A 281 -16.91 -22.51 13.18
N ASP A 282 -16.38 -21.44 13.75
CA ASP A 282 -17.14 -20.23 14.11
C ASP A 282 -17.79 -19.59 12.90
N TYR A 283 -17.05 -19.41 11.81
CA TYR A 283 -17.58 -18.88 10.57
C TYR A 283 -18.73 -19.75 10.05
N CYS A 284 -18.49 -21.06 9.91
CA CYS A 284 -19.48 -22.00 9.37
C CYS A 284 -20.75 -22.02 10.22
N ARG A 285 -20.63 -22.00 11.54
CA ARG A 285 -21.77 -21.97 12.47
C ARG A 285 -22.64 -20.72 12.27
N HIS A 286 -21.99 -19.55 12.12
CA HIS A 286 -22.73 -18.30 11.97
C HIS A 286 -23.27 -18.08 10.55
N ALA A 287 -22.54 -18.55 9.53
CA ALA A 287 -22.95 -18.37 8.13
C ALA A 287 -24.02 -19.39 7.68
N PHE A 288 -23.95 -20.62 8.18
CA PHE A 288 -24.73 -21.74 7.65
C PHE A 288 -25.64 -22.39 8.67
N GLY A 289 -25.58 -22.03 9.96
CA GLY A 289 -26.48 -22.52 11.02
C GLY A 289 -26.47 -24.06 11.09
N GLY A 290 -27.62 -24.68 10.88
CA GLY A 290 -27.78 -26.14 10.94
C GLY A 290 -26.97 -26.92 9.89
N ALA A 291 -26.49 -26.29 8.83
CA ALA A 291 -25.64 -26.91 7.80
C ALA A 291 -24.14 -26.74 8.08
N ALA A 292 -23.78 -26.15 9.22
CA ALA A 292 -22.37 -25.79 9.50
C ALA A 292 -21.40 -26.98 9.37
N GLY A 293 -21.74 -28.15 9.97
CA GLY A 293 -20.88 -29.31 9.93
C GLY A 293 -20.70 -29.95 8.55
N THR A 294 -21.58 -29.63 7.59
CA THR A 294 -21.40 -30.05 6.20
C THR A 294 -20.52 -29.07 5.41
N MET A 295 -20.44 -27.82 5.87
CA MET A 295 -19.73 -26.73 5.20
C MET A 295 -18.29 -26.57 5.72
N GLU A 296 -18.00 -27.11 6.90
CA GLU A 296 -16.67 -27.18 7.51
C GLU A 296 -15.77 -28.23 6.86
#